data_a3b8cc0be196a37998b976f81231a4fd
#
_entry.id   a3b8cc0be196a37998b976f81231a4fd
#
_cell.length_a   1.000
_cell.length_b   1.000
_cell.length_c   1.000
_cell.angle_alpha   90.00
_cell.angle_beta   90.00
_cell.angle_gamma   90.00
#
_symmetry.space_group_name_H-M   'P 1'
#
loop_
_entity.id
_entity.type
_entity.pdbx_description
1 polymer ?
#
loop_
_entity_poly.entity_id
_entity_poly.type
_entity_poly.pdbx_seq_one_letter_code
_entity_poly.pdbx_strand_id
1 'polypeptide(L)'
;MTNYYYSSNPDVEHKEKKWNFELLGNNIHFTTDNGVFSKNTVDFGTRVLLETIDANLDLDNKKILDMGCGYGPIGLSIAKAYPNSQIDMVDVNELALELAKKN
;
A
#
# COMPACT_ATOMS: atom_id res chain seq x y z
N MET A 1 -19.96 10.28 4.82
CA MET A 1 -19.76 9.72 4.64
C MET A 1 -19.11 9.22 4.55
N THR A 2 -18.94 9.04 4.66
CA THR A 2 -18.26 8.51 4.63
C THR A 2 -17.67 7.84 3.90
N ASN A 3 -17.17 7.71 3.61
CA ASN A 3 -16.53 6.93 2.99
C ASN A 3 -17.19 6.01 2.33
N TYR A 4 -18.08 6.08 2.20
CA TYR A 4 -18.85 5.25 1.81
C TYR A 4 -19.00 4.86 0.49
N TYR A 5 -18.43 5.42 -0.44
CA TYR A 5 -18.64 5.03 -1.80
C TYR A 5 -18.07 3.67 -2.11
N TYR A 6 -17.29 3.09 -1.20
CA TYR A 6 -16.83 1.76 -1.45
C TYR A 6 -17.37 0.82 -0.44
N SER A 7 -17.23 1.06 0.84
CA SER A 7 -17.63 0.10 1.86
C SER A 7 -19.14 -0.03 1.96
N SER A 8 -19.88 1.01 1.58
CA SER A 8 -21.32 1.00 1.67
C SER A 8 -21.99 0.74 0.33
N ASN A 9 -21.24 0.34 -0.69
CA ASN A 9 -21.79 0.03 -1.98
C ASN A 9 -21.98 -1.48 -2.13
N PRO A 10 -23.21 -2.01 -1.94
CA PRO A 10 -23.43 -3.44 -2.01
C PRO A 10 -23.30 -4.01 -3.41
N ASP A 11 -23.31 -3.15 -4.43
CA ASP A 11 -23.19 -3.61 -5.80
C ASP A 11 -21.76 -3.81 -6.25
N VAL A 12 -20.78 -3.39 -5.44
CA VAL A 12 -19.38 -3.61 -5.75
C VAL A 12 -19.03 -5.05 -5.48
N GLU A 13 -18.57 -5.75 -6.50
CA GLU A 13 -18.13 -7.13 -6.35
C GLU A 13 -16.80 -7.15 -5.60
N HIS A 14 -16.80 -7.85 -4.47
CA HIS A 14 -15.58 -8.04 -3.69
C HIS A 14 -14.90 -9.30 -4.15
N LYS A 15 -13.85 -9.13 -4.93
CA LYS A 15 -13.10 -10.26 -5.46
C LYS A 15 -11.63 -10.01 -5.22
N GLU A 16 -11.07 -10.77 -4.32
CA GLU A 16 -9.65 -10.66 -3.98
C GLU A 16 -8.78 -11.21 -5.10
N LYS A 17 -7.68 -10.52 -5.34
CA LYS A 17 -6.65 -10.94 -6.28
C LYS A 17 -5.31 -10.92 -5.56
N LYS A 18 -4.47 -11.89 -5.89
CA LYS A 18 -3.13 -11.98 -5.34
C LYS A 18 -2.12 -11.83 -6.46
N TRP A 19 -1.14 -10.97 -6.26
CA TRP A 19 -0.14 -10.69 -7.27
C TRP A 19 1.15 -10.20 -6.61
N ASN A 20 2.23 -10.21 -7.37
CA ASN A 20 3.55 -9.82 -6.87
C ASN A 20 4.06 -8.63 -7.63
N PHE A 21 4.86 -7.81 -6.97
CA PHE A 21 5.52 -6.69 -7.62
C PHE A 21 6.83 -6.40 -6.91
N GLU A 22 7.88 -6.10 -7.69
CA GLU A 22 9.17 -5.76 -7.11
C GLU A 22 9.26 -4.27 -6.85
N LEU A 23 9.54 -3.90 -5.59
CA LEU A 23 9.71 -2.51 -5.17
C LEU A 23 10.94 -2.44 -4.27
N LEU A 24 11.83 -1.48 -4.56
CA LEU A 24 13.08 -1.26 -3.82
C LEU A 24 13.89 -2.55 -3.71
N GLY A 25 13.92 -3.32 -4.79
CA GLY A 25 14.69 -4.56 -4.85
C GLY A 25 14.07 -5.75 -4.13
N ASN A 26 12.86 -5.62 -3.61
CA ASN A 26 12.19 -6.71 -2.90
C ASN A 26 10.91 -7.10 -3.61
N ASN A 27 10.67 -8.41 -3.69
CA ASN A 27 9.41 -8.92 -4.23
C ASN A 27 8.36 -8.90 -3.13
N ILE A 28 7.29 -8.16 -3.36
CA ILE A 28 6.22 -8.00 -2.38
C ILE A 28 4.97 -8.68 -2.89
N HIS A 29 4.34 -9.46 -2.02
CA HIS A 29 3.10 -10.15 -2.33
C HIS A 29 1.93 -9.27 -1.90
N PHE A 30 1.09 -8.90 -2.87
CA PHE A 30 -0.07 -8.06 -2.59
C PHE A 30 -1.37 -8.84 -2.73
N THR A 31 -2.29 -8.56 -1.84
CA THR A 31 -3.68 -8.94 -1.97
C THR A 31 -4.46 -7.65 -2.18
N THR A 32 -5.23 -7.57 -3.24
CA THR A 32 -6.08 -6.43 -3.53
C THR A 32 -7.50 -6.91 -3.80
N ASP A 33 -8.42 -5.96 -3.93
CA ASP A 33 -9.83 -6.28 -4.10
C ASP A 33 -10.41 -5.32 -5.14
N ASN A 34 -11.26 -5.82 -6.01
CA ASN A 34 -11.90 -5.00 -7.05
C ASN A 34 -12.68 -3.81 -6.48
N GLY A 35 -13.16 -3.92 -5.25
CA GLY A 35 -13.84 -2.81 -4.58
C GLY A 35 -12.92 -1.65 -4.20
N VAL A 36 -11.62 -1.88 -4.17
CA VAL A 36 -10.64 -0.86 -3.80
C VAL A 36 -9.68 -0.59 -4.94
N PHE A 37 -9.18 -1.65 -5.57
CA PHE A 37 -8.13 -1.53 -6.57
C PHE A 37 -8.19 -2.71 -7.52
N SER A 38 -8.34 -2.44 -8.81
CA SER A 38 -8.56 -3.50 -9.79
C SER A 38 -7.34 -3.85 -10.65
N LYS A 39 -6.28 -3.07 -10.56
CA LYS A 39 -5.06 -3.33 -11.33
C LYS A 39 -4.10 -4.20 -10.55
N ASN A 40 -3.29 -4.99 -11.27
CA ASN A 40 -2.30 -5.86 -10.64
C ASN A 40 -0.90 -5.27 -10.83
N THR A 41 -0.77 -3.98 -10.59
CA THR A 41 0.50 -3.28 -10.74
C THR A 41 0.54 -2.07 -9.82
N VAL A 42 1.73 -1.65 -9.45
CA VAL A 42 1.94 -0.41 -8.72
C VAL A 42 2.18 0.70 -9.74
N ASP A 43 1.49 1.83 -9.59
CA ASP A 43 1.56 2.90 -10.57
C ASP A 43 2.95 3.52 -10.66
N PHE A 44 3.21 4.14 -11.80
CA PHE A 44 4.53 4.70 -12.10
C PHE A 44 4.94 5.79 -11.10
N GLY A 45 3.99 6.66 -10.70
CA GLY A 45 4.28 7.73 -9.75
C GLY A 45 4.74 7.19 -8.40
N THR A 46 4.09 6.14 -7.91
CA THR A 46 4.47 5.50 -6.65
C THR A 46 5.86 4.89 -6.76
N ARG A 47 6.17 4.24 -7.89
CA ARG A 47 7.49 3.65 -8.09
C ARG A 47 8.58 4.70 -8.12
N VAL A 48 8.35 5.81 -8.85
CA VAL A 48 9.32 6.90 -8.91
C VAL A 48 9.53 7.53 -7.55
N LEU A 49 8.46 7.74 -6.79
CA LEU A 49 8.54 8.28 -5.44
C LEU A 49 9.42 7.41 -4.55
N LEU A 50 9.16 6.10 -4.53
CA LEU A 50 9.93 5.18 -3.71
C LEU A 50 11.40 5.16 -4.11
N GLU A 51 11.70 5.11 -5.40
CA GLU A 51 13.08 5.09 -5.88
C GLU A 51 13.80 6.38 -5.55
N THR A 52 13.11 7.51 -5.64
CA THR A 52 13.69 8.82 -5.32
C THR A 52 13.98 8.93 -3.83
N ILE A 53 13.07 8.48 -2.99
CA ILE A 53 13.27 8.47 -1.54
C ILE A 53 14.47 7.57 -1.21
N ASP A 54 14.51 6.37 -1.74
CA ASP A 54 15.56 5.41 -1.46
C ASP A 54 16.94 5.92 -1.90
N ALA A 55 17.00 6.63 -3.03
CA ALA A 55 18.25 7.16 -3.54
C ALA A 55 18.78 8.35 -2.73
N ASN A 56 17.92 9.05 -2.01
CA ASN A 56 18.29 10.30 -1.35
C ASN A 56 18.21 10.29 0.16
N LEU A 57 17.55 9.31 0.76
CA LEU A 57 17.32 9.27 2.21
C LEU A 57 17.62 7.89 2.75
N ASP A 58 18.20 7.87 3.95
CA ASP A 58 18.32 6.64 4.73
C ASP A 58 17.18 6.65 5.74
N LEU A 59 16.23 5.74 5.57
CA LEU A 59 15.05 5.66 6.42
C LEU A 59 15.22 4.71 7.60
N ASP A 60 16.39 4.13 7.78
CA ASP A 60 16.65 3.23 8.90
C ASP A 60 16.49 3.98 10.21
N ASN A 61 15.82 3.36 11.17
CA ASN A 61 15.52 3.95 12.47
C ASN A 61 14.67 5.22 12.42
N LYS A 62 13.95 5.46 11.31
CA LYS A 62 13.07 6.61 11.17
C LYS A 62 11.63 6.21 11.46
N LYS A 63 10.85 7.21 11.89
CA LYS A 63 9.40 7.07 12.02
C LYS A 63 8.75 7.71 10.80
N ILE A 64 7.88 6.97 10.14
CA ILE A 64 7.30 7.38 8.86
C ILE A 64 5.79 7.23 8.95
N LEU A 65 5.09 8.23 8.44
CA LEU A 65 3.64 8.20 8.32
C LEU A 65 3.27 8.08 6.85
N ASP A 66 2.56 7.00 6.51
CA ASP A 66 2.02 6.78 5.17
C ASP A 66 0.55 7.18 5.19
N MET A 67 0.29 8.42 4.80
CA MET A 67 -1.04 9.00 4.81
C MET A 67 -1.77 8.66 3.53
N GLY A 68 -2.99 8.08 3.65
CA GLY A 68 -3.71 7.60 2.49
C GLY A 68 -3.07 6.36 1.92
N CYS A 69 -2.69 5.41 2.80
CA CYS A 69 -1.83 4.29 2.41
C CYS A 69 -2.46 3.31 1.42
N GLY A 70 -3.78 3.30 1.28
CA GLY A 70 -4.45 2.32 0.42
C GLY A 70 -4.17 0.90 0.88
N TYR A 71 -3.87 0.01 -0.07
CA TYR A 71 -3.56 -1.39 0.25
C TYR A 71 -2.12 -1.60 0.70
N GLY A 72 -1.32 -0.54 0.78
CA GLY A 72 -0.04 -0.53 1.46
C GLY A 72 1.22 -0.55 0.62
N PRO A 73 1.22 -0.17 -0.68
CA PRO A 73 2.43 -0.32 -1.50
C PRO A 73 3.62 0.49 -1.00
N ILE A 74 3.42 1.72 -0.55
CA ILE A 74 4.52 2.57 -0.10
C ILE A 74 5.04 2.11 1.25
N GLY A 75 4.15 2.01 2.24
CA GLY A 75 4.56 1.65 3.61
C GLY A 75 5.20 0.28 3.68
N LEU A 76 4.63 -0.70 2.99
CA LEU A 76 5.16 -2.06 2.99
C LEU A 76 6.51 -2.14 2.29
N SER A 77 6.70 -1.39 1.20
CA SER A 77 7.98 -1.34 0.50
C SER A 77 9.07 -0.79 1.40
N ILE A 78 8.77 0.29 2.10
CA ILE A 78 9.73 0.92 3.01
C ILE A 78 10.00 0.01 4.20
N ALA A 79 8.98 -0.61 4.77
CA ALA A 79 9.18 -1.51 5.91
C ALA A 79 10.08 -2.69 5.54
N LYS A 80 9.93 -3.21 4.32
CA LYS A 80 10.75 -4.33 3.87
C LYS A 80 12.18 -3.92 3.54
N ALA A 81 12.35 -2.74 2.94
CA ALA A 81 13.68 -2.23 2.59
C ALA A 81 14.44 -1.72 3.83
N TYR A 82 13.71 -1.21 4.80
CA TYR A 82 14.28 -0.63 6.02
C TYR A 82 13.66 -1.29 7.26
N PRO A 83 14.10 -2.49 7.63
CA PRO A 83 13.46 -3.27 8.70
C PRO A 83 13.45 -2.60 10.07
N ASN A 84 14.33 -1.63 10.30
CA ASN A 84 14.40 -0.92 11.58
C ASN A 84 13.58 0.37 11.56
N SER A 85 12.87 0.66 10.48
CA SER A 85 11.95 1.80 10.42
C SER A 85 10.64 1.47 11.11
N GLN A 86 9.95 2.52 11.55
CA GLN A 86 8.61 2.39 12.11
C GLN A 86 7.64 3.09 11.18
N ILE A 87 6.71 2.33 10.63
CA ILE A 87 5.77 2.84 9.64
C ILE A 87 4.36 2.82 10.22
N ASP A 88 3.72 3.98 10.25
CA ASP A 88 2.31 4.08 10.57
C ASP A 88 1.54 4.33 9.28
N MET A 89 0.55 3.50 9.01
CA MET A 89 -0.23 3.57 7.79
C MET A 89 -1.66 3.94 8.13
N VAL A 90 -2.17 4.99 7.49
CA VAL A 90 -3.54 5.45 7.74
C VAL A 90 -4.28 5.64 6.45
N ASP A 91 -5.58 5.33 6.47
CA ASP A 91 -6.46 5.57 5.34
C ASP A 91 -7.89 5.68 5.87
N VAL A 92 -8.71 6.46 5.19
CA VAL A 92 -10.12 6.59 5.56
C VAL A 92 -10.93 5.39 5.04
N ASN A 93 -10.38 4.63 4.10
CA ASN A 93 -11.04 3.47 3.53
C ASN A 93 -10.73 2.24 4.37
N GLU A 94 -11.73 1.74 5.10
CA GLU A 94 -11.54 0.60 5.99
C GLU A 94 -11.17 -0.67 5.22
N LEU A 95 -11.73 -0.89 4.05
CA LEU A 95 -11.38 -2.06 3.24
C LEU A 95 -9.92 -2.00 2.79
N ALA A 96 -9.44 -0.82 2.42
CA ALA A 96 -8.04 -0.65 2.07
C ALA A 96 -7.12 -0.98 3.24
N LEU A 97 -7.47 -0.53 4.45
CA LEU A 97 -6.68 -0.86 5.64
C LEU A 97 -6.67 -2.35 5.94
N GLU A 98 -7.79 -3.03 5.73
CA GLU A 98 -7.83 -4.49 5.90
C GLU A 98 -6.87 -5.17 4.92
N LEU A 99 -6.83 -4.69 3.68
CA LEU A 99 -5.90 -5.22 2.69
C LEU A 99 -4.45 -4.92 3.08
N ALA A 100 -4.18 -3.71 3.54
CA ALA A 100 -2.83 -3.35 3.99
C ALA A 100 -2.36 -4.26 5.12
N LYS A 101 -3.25 -4.63 6.04
CA LYS A 101 -2.92 -5.53 7.14
C LYS A 101 -2.64 -6.96 6.65
N LYS A 102 -3.34 -7.40 5.60
CA LYS A 102 -3.06 -8.70 5.00
C LYS A 102 -1.72 -8.71 4.28
N ASN A 103 -1.38 -7.61 3.69
CA ASN A 103 -0.14 -7.47 2.94
C ASN A 103 1.02 -7.16 3.86
#